data_c97135c2318f7a10830b2770c139e64d
#
_entry.id   c97135c2318f7a10830b2770c139e64d
#
_cell.length_a   1.000
_cell.length_b   1.000
_cell.length_c   1.000
_cell.angle_alpha   90.00
_cell.angle_beta   90.00
_cell.angle_gamma   90.00
#
_symmetry.space_group_name_H-M   'P 1'
#
loop_
_entity.id
_entity.type
_entity.pdbx_description
1 polymer ?
#
loop_
_entity_poly.entity_id
_entity_poly.type
_entity_poly.pdbx_seq_one_letter_code
_entity_poly.pdbx_strand_id
1 'polypeptide(L)'
;MTRPLIGITTYVEPASWGHWGQVEAALIPYSYVRAVERAGGRAVLVPPDKDGIDEVLDALDGLVFSGGNDLEPDEYGAKAHPETTGTNPERDRGELALLEAALARELPVLAICRGFEVLNVARGGDIVQHLPEIVGHEEHREVLGEFSEHAVRVDPSSRIGEVRGPVMSHHHQGIDRLGAGLREVAWAEDGTVEGIEDPDKPFVVGVLWHPEAGEDHRLFERLVEAARG
;
A
#
# COMPACT_ATOMS: atom_id res chain seq x y z
N MET A 1 19.49 -3.95 20.62
CA MET A 1 18.84 -2.85 19.88
C MET A 1 17.34 -3.00 20.06
N THR A 2 16.62 -1.92 20.27
CA THR A 2 15.15 -1.90 20.30
C THR A 2 14.62 -2.20 18.91
N ARG A 3 13.49 -2.90 18.80
CA ARG A 3 12.82 -3.12 17.52
C ARG A 3 12.13 -1.82 17.10
N PRO A 4 12.26 -1.35 15.85
CA PRO A 4 11.51 -0.20 15.38
C PRO A 4 9.99 -0.49 15.40
N LEU A 5 9.21 0.53 15.75
CA LEU A 5 7.75 0.50 15.74
C LEU A 5 7.25 0.84 14.34
N ILE A 6 6.62 -0.11 13.68
CA ILE A 6 6.09 0.05 12.32
C ILE A 6 4.56 0.11 12.40
N GLY A 7 4.01 1.28 12.08
CA GLY A 7 2.57 1.46 11.94
C GLY A 7 2.04 0.72 10.70
N ILE A 8 0.89 0.07 10.82
CA ILE A 8 0.18 -0.56 9.70
C ILE A 8 -1.22 0.04 9.67
N THR A 9 -1.61 0.72 8.59
CA THR A 9 -2.96 1.25 8.46
C THR A 9 -3.98 0.12 8.38
N THR A 10 -5.15 0.30 9.01
CA THR A 10 -6.18 -0.75 9.09
C THR A 10 -7.41 -0.42 8.28
N TYR A 11 -8.20 -1.45 8.00
CA TYR A 11 -9.58 -1.31 7.56
C TYR A 11 -10.47 -0.95 8.76
N VAL A 12 -11.62 -0.36 8.48
CA VAL A 12 -12.76 -0.28 9.41
C VAL A 12 -13.92 -0.96 8.72
N GLU A 13 -14.21 -2.19 9.14
CA GLU A 13 -15.15 -3.06 8.46
C GLU A 13 -16.00 -3.85 9.46
N PRO A 14 -17.23 -4.26 9.09
CA PRO A 14 -18.03 -5.18 9.89
C PRO A 14 -17.33 -6.54 10.02
N ALA A 15 -16.98 -6.92 11.23
CA ALA A 15 -16.33 -8.18 11.54
C ALA A 15 -17.21 -9.09 12.43
N SER A 16 -16.89 -10.38 12.45
CA SER A 16 -17.54 -11.36 13.30
C SER A 16 -16.51 -12.21 14.02
N TRP A 17 -16.66 -12.37 15.33
CA TRP A 17 -15.80 -13.24 16.16
C TRP A 17 -16.52 -13.73 17.41
N GLY A 18 -16.23 -14.94 17.86
CA GLY A 18 -16.87 -15.57 19.00
C GLY A 18 -18.40 -15.59 18.83
N HIS A 19 -19.12 -14.87 19.68
CA HIS A 19 -20.58 -14.70 19.61
C HIS A 19 -21.01 -13.35 19.03
N TRP A 20 -20.07 -12.50 18.62
CA TRP A 20 -20.33 -11.19 18.03
C TRP A 20 -20.38 -11.29 16.51
N GLY A 21 -21.37 -10.67 15.89
CA GLY A 21 -21.51 -10.62 14.43
C GLY A 21 -21.78 -9.21 13.94
N GLN A 22 -21.18 -8.86 12.79
CA GLN A 22 -21.34 -7.56 12.12
C GLN A 22 -21.05 -6.36 13.04
N VAL A 23 -19.97 -6.46 13.83
CA VAL A 23 -19.49 -5.37 14.68
C VAL A 23 -18.41 -4.59 13.89
N GLU A 24 -18.56 -3.28 13.81
CA GLU A 24 -17.54 -2.41 13.23
C GLU A 24 -16.23 -2.58 14.00
N ALA A 25 -15.16 -2.88 13.30
CA ALA A 25 -13.85 -3.19 13.89
C ALA A 25 -12.70 -2.67 13.03
N ALA A 26 -11.69 -2.13 13.69
CA ALA A 26 -10.40 -1.90 13.04
C ALA A 26 -9.68 -3.24 12.89
N LEU A 27 -9.38 -3.64 11.66
CA LEU A 27 -8.78 -4.95 11.37
C LEU A 27 -7.81 -4.89 10.17
N ILE A 28 -6.93 -5.90 10.11
CA ILE A 28 -5.97 -6.09 9.03
C ILE A 28 -5.67 -7.59 8.89
N PRO A 29 -5.44 -8.13 7.68
CA PRO A 29 -4.92 -9.49 7.52
C PRO A 29 -3.64 -9.69 8.33
N TYR A 30 -3.57 -10.79 9.10
CA TYR A 30 -2.44 -11.02 10.01
C TYR A 30 -1.11 -11.24 9.28
N SER A 31 -1.15 -11.45 7.95
CA SER A 31 0.04 -11.51 7.09
C SER A 31 0.89 -10.24 7.16
N TYR A 32 0.28 -9.04 7.19
CA TYR A 32 0.99 -7.76 7.37
C TYR A 32 1.76 -7.72 8.68
N VAL A 33 1.10 -8.09 9.78
CA VAL A 33 1.74 -8.14 11.11
C VAL A 33 2.91 -9.10 11.11
N ARG A 34 2.73 -10.30 10.55
CA ARG A 34 3.80 -11.31 10.44
C ARG A 34 4.97 -10.84 9.59
N ALA A 35 4.70 -10.17 8.48
CA ALA A 35 5.75 -9.67 7.60
C ALA A 35 6.64 -8.64 8.31
N VAL A 36 6.05 -7.67 9.01
CA VAL A 36 6.78 -6.69 9.84
C VAL A 36 7.58 -7.39 10.96
N GLU A 37 6.98 -8.35 11.68
CA GLU A 37 7.65 -9.02 12.79
C GLU A 37 8.80 -9.93 12.32
N ARG A 38 8.64 -10.62 11.19
CA ARG A 38 9.71 -11.43 10.55
C ARG A 38 10.87 -10.56 10.09
N ALA A 39 10.60 -9.36 9.59
CA ALA A 39 11.60 -8.38 9.22
C ALA A 39 12.34 -7.77 10.44
N GLY A 40 11.90 -8.08 11.66
CA GLY A 40 12.53 -7.60 12.89
C GLY A 40 11.97 -6.28 13.42
N GLY A 41 10.86 -5.78 12.87
CA GLY A 41 10.08 -4.67 13.41
C GLY A 41 9.12 -5.09 14.53
N ARG A 42 8.37 -4.14 15.05
CA ARG A 42 7.22 -4.35 15.93
C ARG A 42 6.01 -3.70 15.28
N ALA A 43 5.03 -4.50 14.91
CA ALA A 43 3.81 -4.00 14.29
C ALA A 43 2.90 -3.27 15.30
N VAL A 44 2.38 -2.12 14.89
CA VAL A 44 1.36 -1.32 15.58
C VAL A 44 0.23 -1.06 14.61
N LEU A 45 -1.00 -1.37 14.97
CA LEU A 45 -2.16 -1.09 14.12
C LEU A 45 -2.57 0.37 14.26
N VAL A 46 -2.76 1.04 13.13
CA VAL A 46 -3.14 2.45 13.03
C VAL A 46 -4.50 2.54 12.34
N PRO A 47 -5.60 2.67 13.09
CA PRO A 47 -6.90 2.96 12.49
C PRO A 47 -6.89 4.30 11.75
N PRO A 48 -7.67 4.43 10.64
CA PRO A 48 -7.76 5.68 9.92
C PRO A 48 -8.41 6.75 10.78
N ASP A 49 -7.71 7.85 11.00
CA ASP A 49 -8.21 9.04 11.66
C ASP A 49 -7.42 10.25 11.13
N LYS A 50 -8.08 11.39 11.03
CA LYS A 50 -7.45 12.66 10.66
C LYS A 50 -6.96 13.46 11.88
N ASP A 51 -7.42 13.09 13.07
CA ASP A 51 -7.05 13.74 14.33
C ASP A 51 -5.93 12.94 15.02
N GLY A 52 -5.03 13.59 15.75
CA GLY A 52 -3.95 12.94 16.48
C GLY A 52 -2.83 12.34 15.61
N ILE A 53 -2.70 12.76 14.36
CA ILE A 53 -1.66 12.27 13.44
C ILE A 53 -0.27 12.50 14.01
N ASP A 54 -0.02 13.68 14.58
CA ASP A 54 1.29 14.02 15.13
C ASP A 54 1.68 13.09 16.28
N GLU A 55 0.76 12.80 17.19
CA GLU A 55 0.98 11.89 18.33
C GLU A 55 1.25 10.45 17.85
N VAL A 56 0.56 10.00 16.80
CA VAL A 56 0.80 8.68 16.20
C VAL A 56 2.19 8.63 15.57
N LEU A 57 2.55 9.63 14.76
CA LEU A 57 3.84 9.67 14.08
C LEU A 57 5.03 9.86 15.03
N ASP A 58 4.84 10.54 16.17
CA ASP A 58 5.87 10.67 17.21
C ASP A 58 6.22 9.32 17.87
N ALA A 59 5.33 8.34 17.80
CA ALA A 59 5.53 7.00 18.36
C ALA A 59 6.09 5.99 17.35
N LEU A 60 6.10 6.29 16.06
CA LEU A 60 6.43 5.34 15.01
C LEU A 60 7.79 5.64 14.37
N ASP A 61 8.50 4.58 13.99
CA ASP A 61 9.76 4.65 13.25
C ASP A 61 9.57 4.43 11.74
N GLY A 62 8.40 3.98 11.31
CA GLY A 62 8.05 3.78 9.91
C GLY A 62 6.59 3.34 9.73
N LEU A 63 6.12 3.30 8.48
CA LEU A 63 4.71 3.03 8.15
C LEU A 63 4.57 2.04 7.00
N VAL A 64 3.54 1.21 7.11
CA VAL A 64 2.97 0.41 6.02
C VAL A 64 1.55 0.92 5.74
N PHE A 65 1.32 1.43 4.54
CA PHE A 65 -0.02 1.69 4.03
C PHE A 65 -0.53 0.41 3.37
N SER A 66 -1.58 -0.15 3.95
CA SER A 66 -2.11 -1.45 3.54
C SER A 66 -2.94 -1.40 2.27
N GLY A 67 -3.14 -2.54 1.64
CA GLY A 67 -4.12 -2.73 0.58
C GLY A 67 -5.56 -2.47 1.01
N GLY A 68 -6.52 -2.80 0.19
CA GLY A 68 -7.94 -2.63 0.49
C GLY A 68 -8.80 -2.38 -0.73
N ASN A 69 -10.01 -1.91 -0.51
CA ASN A 69 -10.95 -1.51 -1.55
C ASN A 69 -10.49 -0.21 -2.25
N ASP A 70 -11.20 0.15 -3.32
CA ASP A 70 -10.84 1.27 -4.19
C ASP A 70 -10.83 2.62 -3.46
N LEU A 71 -9.98 3.52 -3.93
CA LEU A 71 -9.94 4.91 -3.45
C LEU A 71 -11.12 5.69 -4.03
N GLU A 72 -11.70 6.59 -3.23
CA GLU A 72 -12.79 7.46 -3.69
C GLU A 72 -12.32 8.35 -4.84
N PRO A 73 -12.98 8.30 -6.02
CA PRO A 73 -12.58 9.08 -7.19
C PRO A 73 -12.53 10.59 -6.99
N ASP A 74 -13.33 11.14 -6.08
CA ASP A 74 -13.30 12.56 -5.73
C ASP A 74 -11.94 13.01 -5.16
N GLU A 75 -11.17 12.10 -4.52
CA GLU A 75 -9.85 12.40 -3.93
C GLU A 75 -8.77 12.70 -5.01
N TYR A 76 -8.98 12.25 -6.25
CA TYR A 76 -8.12 12.56 -7.40
C TYR A 76 -8.87 13.28 -8.53
N GLY A 77 -10.06 13.82 -8.24
CA GLY A 77 -10.83 14.68 -9.15
C GLY A 77 -11.45 13.95 -10.35
N ALA A 78 -11.65 12.64 -10.26
CA ALA A 78 -12.26 11.83 -11.30
C ALA A 78 -13.76 11.58 -11.05
N LYS A 79 -14.46 11.11 -12.08
CA LYS A 79 -15.80 10.54 -11.93
C LYS A 79 -15.68 9.05 -11.66
N ALA A 80 -16.53 8.52 -10.78
CA ALA A 80 -16.54 7.11 -10.49
C ALA A 80 -16.81 6.26 -11.74
N HIS A 81 -15.97 5.25 -11.97
CA HIS A 81 -16.19 4.21 -12.96
C HIS A 81 -17.20 3.19 -12.43
N PRO A 82 -18.04 2.52 -13.28
CA PRO A 82 -18.99 1.51 -12.81
C PRO A 82 -18.37 0.37 -12.00
N GLU A 83 -17.11 0.03 -12.28
CA GLU A 83 -16.36 -1.02 -11.57
C GLU A 83 -15.68 -0.54 -10.28
N THR A 84 -15.70 0.76 -9.97
CA THR A 84 -15.21 1.29 -8.69
C THR A 84 -16.13 0.88 -7.56
N THR A 85 -15.59 0.19 -6.55
CA THR A 85 -16.39 -0.43 -5.49
C THR A 85 -15.73 -0.32 -4.11
N GLY A 86 -16.58 -0.32 -3.06
CA GLY A 86 -16.13 -0.42 -1.68
C GLY A 86 -15.37 0.79 -1.15
N THR A 87 -15.50 1.96 -1.79
CA THR A 87 -14.82 3.19 -1.34
C THR A 87 -15.18 3.55 0.10
N ASN A 88 -14.21 4.10 0.82
CA ASN A 88 -14.39 4.58 2.18
C ASN A 88 -13.73 5.97 2.35
N PRO A 89 -14.49 7.06 2.12
CA PRO A 89 -13.94 8.42 2.17
C PRO A 89 -13.34 8.82 3.52
N GLU A 90 -13.75 8.19 4.62
CA GLU A 90 -13.17 8.46 5.94
C GLU A 90 -11.77 7.86 6.04
N ARG A 91 -11.59 6.62 5.60
CA ARG A 91 -10.30 5.95 5.49
C ARG A 91 -9.38 6.71 4.53
N ASP A 92 -9.89 7.11 3.37
CA ASP A 92 -9.11 7.81 2.34
C ASP A 92 -8.53 9.12 2.89
N ARG A 93 -9.36 9.96 3.49
CA ARG A 93 -8.91 11.23 4.10
C ARG A 93 -7.94 11.02 5.25
N GLY A 94 -8.17 10.03 6.11
CA GLY A 94 -7.27 9.70 7.21
C GLY A 94 -5.90 9.23 6.71
N GLU A 95 -5.87 8.31 5.74
CA GLU A 95 -4.61 7.79 5.18
C GLU A 95 -3.86 8.82 4.33
N LEU A 96 -4.55 9.66 3.53
CA LEU A 96 -3.90 10.75 2.80
C LEU A 96 -3.23 11.75 3.75
N ALA A 97 -3.94 12.19 4.81
CA ALA A 97 -3.39 13.10 5.80
C ALA A 97 -2.21 12.49 6.57
N LEU A 98 -2.32 11.21 6.97
CA LEU A 98 -1.24 10.49 7.65
C LEU A 98 -0.01 10.37 6.76
N LEU A 99 -0.20 10.05 5.47
CA LEU A 99 0.90 9.92 4.50
C LEU A 99 1.60 11.25 4.27
N GLU A 100 0.86 12.32 4.02
CA GLU A 100 1.44 13.67 3.84
C GLU A 100 2.31 14.07 5.04
N ALA A 101 1.81 13.86 6.26
CA ALA A 101 2.55 14.16 7.49
C ALA A 101 3.79 13.25 7.67
N ALA A 102 3.68 11.96 7.34
CA ALA A 102 4.82 11.03 7.38
C ALA A 102 5.91 11.41 6.37
N LEU A 103 5.54 11.79 5.15
CA LEU A 103 6.47 12.26 4.12
C LEU A 103 7.16 13.57 4.52
N ALA A 104 6.44 14.49 5.17
CA ALA A 104 7.03 15.73 5.69
C ALA A 104 8.07 15.48 6.81
N ARG A 105 7.91 14.41 7.58
CA ARG A 105 8.83 13.97 8.64
C ARG A 105 9.93 13.01 8.15
N GLU A 106 9.95 12.70 6.84
CA GLU A 106 10.89 11.76 6.22
C GLU A 106 10.84 10.34 6.83
N LEU A 107 9.69 9.96 7.40
CA LEU A 107 9.50 8.61 7.89
C LEU A 107 9.55 7.59 6.74
N PRO A 108 10.19 6.43 6.94
CA PRO A 108 10.15 5.33 5.99
C PRO A 108 8.71 4.84 5.76
N VAL A 109 8.34 4.70 4.48
CA VAL A 109 7.01 4.30 4.05
C VAL A 109 7.08 3.15 3.06
N LEU A 110 6.31 2.10 3.31
CA LEU A 110 5.97 1.05 2.35
C LEU A 110 4.47 1.10 2.06
N ALA A 111 4.12 1.36 0.81
CA ALA A 111 2.74 1.49 0.35
C ALA A 111 2.37 0.29 -0.53
N ILE A 112 1.33 -0.49 -0.16
CA ILE A 112 0.98 -1.78 -0.77
C ILE A 112 -0.40 -1.72 -1.41
N CYS A 113 -0.52 -2.09 -2.69
CA CYS A 113 -1.75 -2.17 -3.47
C CYS A 113 -2.53 -0.84 -3.38
N ARG A 114 -3.67 -0.77 -2.72
CA ARG A 114 -4.36 0.50 -2.50
C ARG A 114 -3.45 1.56 -1.84
N GLY A 115 -2.54 1.18 -0.92
CA GLY A 115 -1.54 2.10 -0.36
C GLY A 115 -0.63 2.74 -1.42
N PHE A 116 -0.25 1.98 -2.44
CA PHE A 116 0.49 2.48 -3.61
C PHE A 116 -0.33 3.55 -4.37
N GLU A 117 -1.63 3.36 -4.52
CA GLU A 117 -2.53 4.33 -5.13
C GLU A 117 -2.65 5.60 -4.27
N VAL A 118 -2.79 5.43 -2.93
CA VAL A 118 -2.78 6.55 -1.97
C VAL A 118 -1.49 7.35 -2.09
N LEU A 119 -0.32 6.70 -2.23
CA LEU A 119 0.96 7.38 -2.43
C LEU A 119 0.97 8.20 -3.73
N ASN A 120 0.45 7.62 -4.81
CA ASN A 120 0.37 8.31 -6.09
C ASN A 120 -0.56 9.54 -6.03
N VAL A 121 -1.75 9.38 -5.45
CA VAL A 121 -2.76 10.45 -5.31
C VAL A 121 -2.28 11.55 -4.37
N ALA A 122 -1.64 11.24 -3.24
CA ALA A 122 -1.05 12.21 -2.33
C ALA A 122 0.02 13.10 -3.01
N ARG A 123 0.61 12.61 -4.11
CA ARG A 123 1.56 13.36 -4.94
C ARG A 123 0.89 14.00 -6.17
N GLY A 124 -0.43 14.02 -6.23
CA GLY A 124 -1.22 14.62 -7.31
C GLY A 124 -1.27 13.77 -8.58
N GLY A 125 -1.07 12.47 -8.48
CA GLY A 125 -1.26 11.50 -9.56
C GLY A 125 -2.72 11.10 -9.73
N ASP A 126 -3.00 10.29 -10.76
CA ASP A 126 -4.34 9.77 -11.08
C ASP A 126 -4.33 8.23 -11.12
N ILE A 127 -5.52 7.63 -11.11
CA ILE A 127 -5.75 6.18 -11.10
C ILE A 127 -6.52 5.77 -12.35
N VAL A 128 -6.06 4.70 -13.01
CA VAL A 128 -6.86 3.88 -13.91
C VAL A 128 -7.81 3.05 -13.06
N GLN A 129 -9.10 3.40 -13.04
CA GLN A 129 -10.09 2.79 -12.16
C GLN A 129 -10.47 1.36 -12.55
N HIS A 130 -10.24 0.97 -13.81
CA HIS A 130 -10.48 -0.40 -14.30
C HIS A 130 -9.44 -0.78 -15.35
N LEU A 131 -8.34 -1.33 -14.86
CA LEU A 131 -7.17 -1.71 -15.66
C LEU A 131 -7.49 -2.71 -16.80
N PRO A 132 -8.40 -3.72 -16.63
CA PRO A 132 -8.74 -4.66 -17.69
C PRO A 132 -9.22 -4.02 -19.00
N GLU A 133 -9.85 -2.84 -18.96
CA GLU A 133 -10.24 -2.10 -20.19
C GLU A 133 -9.03 -1.54 -20.94
N ILE A 134 -7.91 -1.33 -20.27
CA ILE A 134 -6.68 -0.80 -20.85
C ILE A 134 -5.79 -1.92 -21.39
N VAL A 135 -5.55 -2.95 -20.56
CA VAL A 135 -4.63 -4.05 -20.89
C VAL A 135 -5.29 -5.20 -21.66
N GLY A 136 -6.62 -5.32 -21.59
CA GLY A 136 -7.39 -6.31 -22.35
C GLY A 136 -7.46 -7.71 -21.69
N HIS A 137 -7.08 -7.86 -20.44
CA HIS A 137 -7.12 -9.12 -19.67
C HIS A 137 -7.31 -8.84 -18.16
N GLU A 138 -7.56 -9.89 -17.38
CA GLU A 138 -7.78 -9.82 -15.92
C GLU A 138 -6.68 -10.52 -15.10
N GLU A 139 -5.48 -10.69 -15.65
CA GLU A 139 -4.38 -11.45 -15.03
C GLU A 139 -3.92 -10.87 -13.69
N HIS A 140 -4.13 -9.56 -13.45
CA HIS A 140 -3.82 -8.91 -12.17
C HIS A 140 -4.82 -9.26 -11.07
N ARG A 141 -6.05 -9.74 -11.42
CA ARG A 141 -7.09 -10.21 -10.52
C ARG A 141 -8.03 -11.16 -11.24
N GLU A 142 -7.61 -12.40 -11.46
CA GLU A 142 -8.40 -13.41 -12.18
C GLU A 142 -9.66 -13.82 -11.42
N VAL A 143 -9.57 -13.95 -10.11
CA VAL A 143 -10.68 -14.35 -9.23
C VAL A 143 -10.77 -13.40 -8.04
N LEU A 144 -11.97 -12.86 -7.82
CA LEU A 144 -12.21 -11.97 -6.68
C LEU A 144 -11.99 -12.71 -5.35
N GLY A 145 -11.14 -12.16 -4.49
CA GLY A 145 -10.79 -12.74 -3.19
C GLY A 145 -9.70 -13.80 -3.22
N GLU A 146 -9.08 -14.05 -4.39
CA GLU A 146 -7.93 -14.94 -4.55
C GLU A 146 -6.77 -14.17 -5.18
N PHE A 147 -5.54 -14.49 -4.78
CA PHE A 147 -4.36 -13.89 -5.41
C PHE A 147 -4.07 -14.57 -6.76
N SER A 148 -3.80 -13.76 -7.78
CA SER A 148 -3.14 -14.17 -9.01
C SER A 148 -1.63 -14.08 -8.83
N GLU A 149 -0.86 -14.69 -9.73
CA GLU A 149 0.59 -14.60 -9.73
C GLU A 149 1.09 -14.11 -11.09
N HIS A 150 1.93 -13.08 -11.10
CA HIS A 150 2.62 -12.66 -12.32
C HIS A 150 4.06 -12.21 -12.08
N ALA A 151 4.85 -12.12 -13.14
CA ALA A 151 6.21 -11.65 -13.07
C ALA A 151 6.26 -10.11 -13.09
N VAL A 152 7.21 -9.55 -12.35
CA VAL A 152 7.53 -8.12 -12.41
C VAL A 152 8.99 -7.92 -12.78
N ARG A 153 9.24 -6.92 -13.64
CA ARG A 153 10.58 -6.43 -13.94
C ARG A 153 10.84 -5.21 -13.05
N VAL A 154 11.90 -5.25 -12.29
CA VAL A 154 12.29 -4.17 -11.35
C VAL A 154 13.56 -3.48 -11.83
N ASP A 155 13.60 -2.15 -11.74
CA ASP A 155 14.83 -1.36 -11.94
C ASP A 155 15.86 -1.75 -10.87
N PRO A 156 17.05 -2.26 -11.25
CA PRO A 156 18.07 -2.67 -10.29
C PRO A 156 18.55 -1.56 -9.36
N SER A 157 18.39 -0.30 -9.75
CA SER A 157 18.78 0.86 -8.96
C SER A 157 17.73 1.29 -7.94
N SER A 158 16.53 0.66 -7.96
CA SER A 158 15.42 1.02 -7.07
C SER A 158 15.65 0.54 -5.64
N ARG A 159 14.93 1.17 -4.71
CA ARG A 159 14.86 0.73 -3.31
C ARG A 159 14.03 -0.55 -3.10
N ILE A 160 13.24 -0.98 -4.10
CA ILE A 160 12.58 -2.28 -4.09
C ILE A 160 13.62 -3.40 -4.03
N GLY A 161 14.69 -3.26 -4.81
CA GLY A 161 15.75 -4.27 -4.92
C GLY A 161 15.33 -5.48 -5.75
N GLU A 162 16.02 -6.60 -5.55
CA GLU A 162 15.74 -7.84 -6.27
C GLU A 162 14.41 -8.47 -5.81
N VAL A 163 13.52 -8.77 -6.74
CA VAL A 163 12.31 -9.58 -6.52
C VAL A 163 12.57 -10.96 -7.10
N ARG A 164 12.24 -12.04 -6.35
CA ARG A 164 12.48 -13.42 -6.76
C ARG A 164 11.18 -14.16 -7.00
N GLY A 165 11.01 -14.63 -8.22
CA GLY A 165 9.81 -15.35 -8.65
C GLY A 165 8.63 -14.44 -8.92
N PRO A 166 7.44 -15.03 -9.16
CA PRO A 166 6.21 -14.27 -9.34
C PRO A 166 5.80 -13.54 -8.06
N VAL A 167 5.05 -12.46 -8.22
CA VAL A 167 4.46 -11.69 -7.12
C VAL A 167 2.98 -12.01 -6.96
N MET A 168 2.45 -11.86 -5.76
CA MET A 168 1.03 -12.04 -5.45
C MET A 168 0.26 -10.79 -5.83
N SER A 169 -0.67 -10.88 -6.76
CA SER A 169 -1.46 -9.77 -7.28
C SER A 169 -2.94 -9.95 -6.99
N HIS A 170 -3.63 -8.87 -6.64
CA HIS A 170 -5.08 -8.81 -6.54
C HIS A 170 -5.55 -7.36 -6.70
N HIS A 171 -5.40 -6.80 -7.89
CA HIS A 171 -5.85 -5.44 -8.19
C HIS A 171 -6.48 -5.34 -9.57
N HIS A 172 -7.42 -4.44 -9.74
CA HIS A 172 -8.01 -4.07 -11.03
C HIS A 172 -7.82 -2.60 -11.37
N GLN A 173 -7.16 -1.87 -10.49
CA GLN A 173 -6.77 -0.49 -10.67
C GLN A 173 -5.27 -0.39 -10.90
N GLY A 174 -4.81 0.77 -11.38
CA GLY A 174 -3.40 1.05 -11.65
C GLY A 174 -3.15 2.55 -11.71
N ILE A 175 -1.92 2.96 -12.03
CA ILE A 175 -1.61 4.38 -12.22
C ILE A 175 -1.97 4.81 -13.65
N ASP A 176 -2.65 5.96 -13.77
CA ASP A 176 -2.81 6.68 -15.03
C ASP A 176 -1.70 7.74 -15.17
N ARG A 177 -1.73 8.76 -14.33
CA ARG A 177 -0.69 9.80 -14.27
C ARG A 177 0.10 9.66 -12.98
N LEU A 178 1.42 9.58 -13.12
CA LEU A 178 2.33 9.48 -11.99
C LEU A 178 2.37 10.78 -11.18
N GLY A 179 2.34 10.67 -9.86
CA GLY A 179 2.44 11.79 -8.92
C GLY A 179 3.80 12.49 -8.96
N ALA A 180 3.79 13.77 -8.63
CA ALA A 180 4.98 14.61 -8.67
C ALA A 180 6.08 14.12 -7.70
N GLY A 181 7.32 14.06 -8.18
CA GLY A 181 8.49 13.60 -7.41
C GLY A 181 8.62 12.08 -7.29
N LEU A 182 7.66 11.31 -7.79
CA LEU A 182 7.76 9.85 -7.86
C LEU A 182 8.44 9.42 -9.16
N ARG A 183 9.02 8.23 -9.17
CA ARG A 183 9.49 7.54 -10.38
C ARG A 183 8.96 6.10 -10.43
N GLU A 184 8.68 5.63 -11.60
CA GLU A 184 8.34 4.23 -11.86
C GLU A 184 9.61 3.37 -11.74
N VAL A 185 9.49 2.23 -11.06
CA VAL A 185 10.64 1.35 -10.78
C VAL A 185 10.33 -0.14 -10.93
N ALA A 186 9.07 -0.51 -11.16
CA ALA A 186 8.70 -1.88 -11.48
C ALA A 186 7.52 -1.92 -12.46
N TRP A 187 7.49 -2.95 -13.31
CA TRP A 187 6.48 -3.13 -14.35
C TRP A 187 6.13 -4.60 -14.54
N ALA A 188 4.85 -4.88 -14.78
CA ALA A 188 4.39 -6.17 -15.28
C ALA A 188 4.76 -6.35 -16.77
N GLU A 189 4.50 -7.52 -17.32
CA GLU A 189 4.83 -7.85 -18.72
C GLU A 189 4.01 -7.01 -19.71
N ASP A 190 2.77 -6.68 -19.38
CA ASP A 190 1.87 -5.83 -20.18
C ASP A 190 2.20 -4.33 -20.09
N GLY A 191 3.18 -3.96 -19.28
CA GLY A 191 3.62 -2.58 -19.06
C GLY A 191 2.93 -1.86 -17.91
N THR A 192 2.01 -2.51 -17.19
CA THR A 192 1.41 -1.95 -15.98
C THR A 192 2.49 -1.57 -14.97
N VAL A 193 2.39 -0.35 -14.43
CA VAL A 193 3.31 0.12 -13.38
C VAL A 193 2.98 -0.58 -12.08
N GLU A 194 3.92 -1.39 -11.61
CA GLU A 194 3.80 -2.22 -10.40
C GLU A 194 4.61 -1.67 -9.22
N GLY A 195 5.51 -0.72 -9.46
CA GLY A 195 6.32 -0.13 -8.40
C GLY A 195 6.69 1.31 -8.67
N ILE A 196 6.61 2.12 -7.62
CA ILE A 196 7.03 3.52 -7.60
C ILE A 196 7.89 3.81 -6.37
N GLU A 197 8.71 4.84 -6.45
CA GLU A 197 9.44 5.35 -5.29
C GLU A 197 9.64 6.87 -5.36
N ASP A 198 9.82 7.51 -4.20
CA ASP A 198 10.33 8.87 -4.10
C ASP A 198 11.86 8.81 -3.96
N PRO A 199 12.63 9.17 -5.01
CA PRO A 199 14.09 9.07 -4.98
C PRO A 199 14.77 10.04 -4.00
N ASP A 200 14.07 11.11 -3.62
CA ASP A 200 14.60 12.16 -2.74
C ASP A 200 14.39 11.84 -1.25
N LYS A 201 13.66 10.77 -0.92
CA LYS A 201 13.40 10.33 0.46
C LYS A 201 14.22 9.09 0.82
N PRO A 202 14.58 8.88 2.10
CA PRO A 202 15.37 7.72 2.53
C PRO A 202 14.75 6.39 2.13
N PHE A 203 13.46 6.20 2.39
CA PHE A 203 12.69 5.03 1.97
C PHE A 203 11.22 5.38 1.84
N VAL A 204 10.77 5.67 0.64
CA VAL A 204 9.34 5.81 0.27
C VAL A 204 9.13 4.99 -0.98
N VAL A 205 8.49 3.85 -0.82
CA VAL A 205 8.30 2.83 -1.85
C VAL A 205 6.86 2.40 -1.88
N GLY A 206 6.28 2.35 -3.07
CA GLY A 206 4.98 1.77 -3.34
C GLY A 206 5.11 0.56 -4.26
N VAL A 207 4.33 -0.49 -3.97
CA VAL A 207 4.20 -1.68 -4.83
C VAL A 207 2.72 -2.03 -4.99
N LEU A 208 2.32 -2.40 -6.20
CA LEU A 208 0.92 -2.70 -6.51
C LEU A 208 0.57 -4.15 -6.14
N TRP A 209 1.58 -5.06 -6.11
CA TRP A 209 1.43 -6.42 -5.62
C TRP A 209 1.42 -6.51 -4.09
N HIS A 210 1.18 -7.72 -3.55
CA HIS A 210 1.04 -8.02 -2.12
C HIS A 210 2.26 -8.80 -1.57
N PRO A 211 3.36 -8.10 -1.17
CA PRO A 211 4.54 -8.78 -0.61
C PRO A 211 4.27 -9.46 0.73
N GLU A 212 3.24 -9.06 1.47
CA GLU A 212 2.82 -9.70 2.73
C GLU A 212 2.15 -11.06 2.52
N ALA A 213 1.65 -11.35 1.31
CA ALA A 213 1.02 -12.62 0.96
C ALA A 213 2.03 -13.64 0.40
N GLY A 214 3.19 -13.17 -0.09
CA GLY A 214 4.24 -14.00 -0.64
C GLY A 214 5.22 -14.54 0.42
N GLU A 215 6.24 -15.27 -0.06
CA GLU A 215 7.33 -15.77 0.79
C GLU A 215 8.52 -14.79 0.87
N ASP A 216 8.60 -13.84 -0.04
CA ASP A 216 9.68 -12.86 -0.12
C ASP A 216 9.40 -11.63 0.75
N HIS A 217 9.98 -11.59 1.93
CA HIS A 217 9.78 -10.50 2.90
C HIS A 217 10.87 -9.40 2.84
N ARG A 218 11.78 -9.42 1.85
CA ARG A 218 12.91 -8.48 1.77
C ARG A 218 12.48 -7.03 1.69
N LEU A 219 11.31 -6.74 1.12
CA LEU A 219 10.79 -5.38 1.07
C LEU A 219 10.46 -4.85 2.48
N PHE A 220 9.90 -5.70 3.33
CA PHE A 220 9.69 -5.37 4.76
C PHE A 220 11.01 -5.26 5.53
N GLU A 221 12.02 -6.09 5.21
CA GLU A 221 13.36 -5.98 5.80
C GLU A 221 14.01 -4.63 5.50
N ARG A 222 13.87 -4.13 4.26
CA ARG A 222 14.36 -2.82 3.84
C ARG A 222 13.64 -1.67 4.54
N LEU A 223 12.31 -1.75 4.70
CA LEU A 223 11.55 -0.79 5.51
C LEU A 223 12.06 -0.75 6.95
N VAL A 224 12.18 -1.92 7.59
CA VAL A 224 12.64 -2.04 8.98
C VAL A 224 14.10 -1.57 9.15
N GLU A 225 14.95 -1.81 8.16
CA GLU A 225 16.32 -1.30 8.14
C GLU A 225 16.35 0.24 8.06
N ALA A 226 15.56 0.82 7.16
CA ALA A 226 15.41 2.27 7.04
C ALA A 226 14.85 2.91 8.32
N ALA A 227 13.94 2.23 9.01
CA ALA A 227 13.34 2.66 10.28
C ALA A 227 14.29 2.58 11.50
N ARG A 228 15.49 2.01 11.33
CA ARG A 228 16.51 1.98 12.42
C ARG A 228 17.43 3.21 12.41
N GLY A 229 17.41 3.99 11.33
CA GLY A 229 18.26 5.16 11.14
C GLY A 229 19.67 4.81 10.70
#